data_71c1720a837ea77e20e18ee66a0f66de
#
_entry.id   71c1720a837ea77e20e18ee66a0f66de
#
_cell.length_a   1.000
_cell.length_b   1.000
_cell.length_c   1.000
_cell.angle_alpha   90.00
_cell.angle_beta   90.00
_cell.angle_gamma   90.00
#
_symmetry.space_group_name_H-M   'P 1'
#
loop_
_entity.id
_entity.type
_entity.pdbx_description
1 polymer ?
#
loop_
_entity_poly.entity_id
_entity_poly.type
_entity_poly.pdbx_seq_one_letter_code
_entity_poly.pdbx_strand_id
1 'polypeptide(L)'
;PALQNEFVNALINRIGRVVVTSKMYYNPLSMFKKGLLEFGESVEEIFVEIAKPFTFDQKGSESTLYKREIPNIKSAFHIMNYQKFYKVTISHQQLRQAFLSWSGVTDLITKTINSLYTGANYDEFLVMKYMIAKNIIDGKMYPVSIPTVESANMKAIVSTIKGISNNLEFMSDKYNLAGVHTHTLKNEQYILLNSNFDATMDVEVL
;
A
#
# COMPACT_ATOMS: atom_id res chain seq x y z
N PRO A 1 0.70 -55.30 -26.16
CA PRO A 1 1.42 -54.01 -26.10
C PRO A 1 0.48 -52.81 -25.94
N ALA A 2 -0.66 -52.74 -26.66
CA ALA A 2 -1.60 -51.61 -26.62
C ALA A 2 -2.26 -51.45 -25.23
N LEU A 3 -2.75 -52.55 -24.67
CA LEU A 3 -3.41 -52.58 -23.36
C LEU A 3 -2.45 -52.18 -22.23
N GLN A 4 -1.16 -52.50 -22.37
CA GLN A 4 -0.13 -52.14 -21.38
C GLN A 4 0.19 -50.64 -21.42
N ASN A 5 0.21 -50.07 -22.63
CA ASN A 5 0.38 -48.61 -22.78
C ASN A 5 -0.83 -47.80 -22.31
N GLU A 6 -2.06 -48.31 -22.55
CA GLU A 6 -3.28 -47.68 -22.01
C GLU A 6 -3.33 -47.76 -20.49
N PHE A 7 -2.92 -48.89 -19.89
CA PHE A 7 -2.84 -49.04 -18.45
C PHE A 7 -1.78 -48.13 -17.83
N VAL A 8 -0.59 -48.07 -18.44
CA VAL A 8 0.50 -47.16 -17.99
C VAL A 8 0.09 -45.70 -18.15
N ASN A 9 -0.56 -45.33 -19.26
CA ASN A 9 -1.08 -43.96 -19.42
C ASN A 9 -2.19 -43.63 -18.44
N ALA A 10 -3.09 -44.59 -18.11
CA ALA A 10 -4.11 -44.41 -17.08
C ALA A 10 -3.50 -44.33 -15.68
N LEU A 11 -2.41 -45.05 -15.40
CA LEU A 11 -1.68 -44.97 -14.13
C LEU A 11 -0.91 -43.66 -13.97
N ILE A 12 -0.24 -43.21 -15.03
CA ILE A 12 0.46 -41.91 -15.09
C ILE A 12 -0.55 -40.78 -14.91
N ASN A 13 -1.71 -40.86 -15.54
CA ASN A 13 -2.79 -39.87 -15.35
C ASN A 13 -3.42 -39.90 -13.96
N ARG A 14 -3.40 -41.05 -13.25
CA ARG A 14 -3.86 -41.16 -11.86
C ARG A 14 -2.86 -40.63 -10.84
N ILE A 15 -1.57 -40.69 -11.11
CA ILE A 15 -0.50 -40.12 -10.26
C ILE A 15 -0.48 -38.60 -10.37
N GLY A 16 -1.06 -38.02 -11.41
CA GLY A 16 -1.15 -36.58 -11.64
C GLY A 16 -2.18 -35.80 -10.80
N ARG A 17 -2.47 -36.20 -9.57
CA ARG A 17 -3.19 -35.34 -8.64
C ARG A 17 -2.23 -34.23 -8.19
N VAL A 18 -2.05 -33.24 -9.06
CA VAL A 18 -1.31 -32.04 -8.72
C VAL A 18 -2.12 -31.27 -7.70
N VAL A 19 -1.76 -31.38 -6.44
CA VAL A 19 -2.28 -30.48 -5.39
C VAL A 19 -1.59 -29.12 -5.59
N VAL A 20 -2.10 -28.35 -6.50
CA VAL A 20 -1.70 -26.95 -6.60
C VAL A 20 -2.41 -26.20 -5.48
N THR A 21 -1.74 -26.03 -4.37
CA THR A 21 -2.15 -25.09 -3.32
C THR A 21 -1.92 -23.68 -3.85
N SER A 22 -2.92 -23.07 -4.45
CA SER A 22 -2.86 -21.64 -4.76
C SER A 22 -3.24 -20.88 -3.49
N LYS A 23 -2.26 -20.27 -2.85
CA LYS A 23 -2.51 -19.28 -1.81
C LYS A 23 -2.82 -17.96 -2.50
N MET A 24 -3.95 -17.36 -2.16
CA MET A 24 -4.29 -16.02 -2.61
C MET A 24 -3.41 -15.00 -1.90
N TYR A 25 -2.71 -14.17 -2.66
CA TYR A 25 -1.90 -13.09 -2.11
C TYR A 25 -2.73 -11.82 -1.99
N TYR A 26 -2.66 -11.20 -0.83
CA TYR A 26 -3.28 -9.89 -0.57
C TYR A 26 -2.19 -8.84 -0.41
N ASN A 27 -2.40 -7.68 -1.04
CA ASN A 27 -1.48 -6.57 -0.93
C ASN A 27 -1.52 -5.97 0.49
N PRO A 28 -0.44 -6.06 1.28
CA PRO A 28 -0.43 -5.51 2.64
C PRO A 28 -0.50 -3.97 2.67
N LEU A 29 -0.19 -3.30 1.56
CA LEU A 29 -0.27 -1.84 1.43
C LEU A 29 -1.65 -1.36 0.94
N SER A 30 -2.63 -2.26 0.77
CA SER A 30 -3.98 -1.92 0.28
C SER A 30 -4.70 -0.87 1.13
N MET A 31 -4.33 -0.73 2.42
CA MET A 31 -4.86 0.29 3.33
C MET A 31 -4.60 1.73 2.87
N PHE A 32 -3.59 1.95 2.04
CA PHE A 32 -3.25 3.28 1.51
C PHE A 32 -4.03 3.65 0.25
N LYS A 33 -4.90 2.79 -0.24
CA LYS A 33 -5.78 3.09 -1.37
C LYS A 33 -6.90 4.03 -0.95
N LYS A 34 -7.07 5.12 -1.67
CA LYS A 34 -8.18 6.07 -1.42
C LYS A 34 -9.47 5.73 -2.18
N GLY A 35 -9.46 4.78 -3.12
CA GLY A 35 -10.63 4.37 -3.90
C GLY A 35 -10.28 3.99 -5.33
N LEU A 36 -11.33 3.80 -6.13
CA LEU A 36 -11.23 3.53 -7.57
C LEU A 36 -11.48 4.83 -8.32
N LEU A 37 -10.70 5.04 -9.37
CA LEU A 37 -10.92 6.10 -10.36
C LEU A 37 -11.49 5.48 -11.63
N GLU A 38 -12.46 6.14 -12.24
CA GLU A 38 -12.92 5.77 -13.57
C GLU A 38 -11.90 6.22 -14.65
N PHE A 39 -12.05 5.64 -15.82
CA PHE A 39 -11.13 5.96 -16.94
C PHE A 39 -11.24 7.44 -17.32
N GLY A 40 -10.11 8.15 -17.30
CA GLY A 40 -10.04 9.57 -17.63
C GLY A 40 -10.32 10.52 -16.48
N GLU A 41 -10.61 10.03 -15.28
CA GLU A 41 -10.76 10.87 -14.10
C GLU A 41 -9.41 11.30 -13.52
N SER A 42 -9.40 12.49 -12.95
CA SER A 42 -8.31 13.03 -12.14
C SER A 42 -8.80 13.35 -10.74
N VAL A 43 -7.92 13.22 -9.75
CA VAL A 43 -8.21 13.63 -8.37
C VAL A 43 -7.48 14.91 -8.07
N GLU A 44 -8.19 15.90 -7.60
CA GLU A 44 -7.63 17.11 -7.01
C GLU A 44 -7.64 16.95 -5.48
N GLU A 45 -6.47 17.07 -4.87
CA GLU A 45 -6.30 17.13 -3.42
C GLU A 45 -6.05 18.57 -3.01
N ILE A 46 -6.93 19.12 -2.16
CA ILE A 46 -6.89 20.53 -1.75
C ILE A 46 -6.44 20.59 -0.30
N PHE A 47 -5.39 21.37 -0.05
CA PHE A 47 -4.85 21.64 1.29
C PHE A 47 -5.18 23.09 1.66
N VAL A 48 -5.86 23.28 2.79
CA VAL A 48 -6.26 24.58 3.29
C VAL A 48 -5.52 24.85 4.60
N GLU A 49 -4.81 25.98 4.68
CA GLU A 49 -4.14 26.42 5.89
C GLU A 49 -5.17 26.80 6.97
N ILE A 50 -4.81 26.61 8.24
CA ILE A 50 -5.65 27.02 9.37
C ILE A 50 -5.89 28.52 9.37
N ALA A 51 -7.08 28.96 9.81
CA ALA A 51 -7.42 30.36 9.94
C ALA A 51 -6.55 31.02 11.02
N LYS A 52 -6.06 32.22 10.73
CA LYS A 52 -5.29 33.03 11.67
C LYS A 52 -6.23 33.80 12.60
N PRO A 53 -5.99 33.83 13.94
CA PRO A 53 -6.77 34.64 14.83
C PRO A 53 -6.44 36.14 14.66
N PHE A 54 -7.45 36.96 14.73
CA PHE A 54 -7.30 38.42 14.82
C PHE A 54 -7.63 38.89 16.23
N THR A 55 -6.90 39.87 16.71
CA THR A 55 -7.20 40.51 18.02
C THR A 55 -8.49 41.31 17.89
N PHE A 56 -9.46 41.02 18.74
CA PHE A 56 -10.68 41.82 18.82
C PHE A 56 -10.39 43.14 19.56
N ASP A 57 -10.57 44.24 18.85
CA ASP A 57 -10.47 45.57 19.45
C ASP A 57 -11.86 46.22 19.47
N GLN A 58 -12.37 46.52 20.68
CA GLN A 58 -13.65 47.19 20.85
C GLN A 58 -13.70 48.61 20.27
N LYS A 59 -12.54 49.25 20.14
CA LYS A 59 -12.41 50.59 19.56
C LYS A 59 -11.93 50.55 18.10
N GLY A 60 -11.71 49.34 17.55
CA GLY A 60 -11.24 49.13 16.21
C GLY A 60 -12.22 49.62 15.17
N SER A 61 -11.69 50.25 14.14
CA SER A 61 -12.52 50.73 13.01
C SER A 61 -13.17 49.55 12.27
N GLU A 62 -14.34 49.80 11.69
CA GLU A 62 -15.06 48.81 10.81
C GLU A 62 -14.17 48.17 9.75
N SER A 63 -13.10 48.84 9.35
CA SER A 63 -12.11 48.33 8.39
C SER A 63 -11.40 47.06 8.84
N THR A 64 -11.26 46.79 10.13
CA THR A 64 -10.63 45.59 10.67
C THR A 64 -11.63 44.42 10.74
N LEU A 65 -12.90 44.71 11.03
CA LEU A 65 -13.98 43.71 11.14
C LEU A 65 -14.38 43.13 9.76
N TYR A 66 -14.31 43.92 8.70
CA TYR A 66 -14.72 43.54 7.35
C TYR A 66 -13.54 43.23 6.43
N LYS A 67 -12.33 43.16 6.98
CA LYS A 67 -11.15 42.81 6.19
C LYS A 67 -11.25 41.37 5.71
N ARG A 68 -11.24 41.19 4.42
CA ARG A 68 -11.21 39.84 3.80
C ARG A 68 -9.82 39.23 4.03
N GLU A 69 -9.80 38.04 4.60
CA GLU A 69 -8.61 37.20 4.66
C GLU A 69 -8.85 35.99 3.76
N ILE A 70 -8.01 35.84 2.75
CA ILE A 70 -8.08 34.70 1.83
C ILE A 70 -7.18 33.62 2.41
N PRO A 71 -7.70 32.41 2.72
CA PRO A 71 -6.89 31.32 3.21
C PRO A 71 -5.83 30.91 2.18
N ASN A 72 -4.67 30.47 2.66
CA ASN A 72 -3.66 29.89 1.80
C ASN A 72 -4.12 28.49 1.39
N ILE A 73 -4.41 28.32 0.11
CA ILE A 73 -4.89 27.05 -0.48
C ILE A 73 -3.80 26.55 -1.42
N LYS A 74 -3.46 25.28 -1.26
CA LYS A 74 -2.59 24.54 -2.17
C LYS A 74 -3.34 23.37 -2.74
N SER A 75 -3.14 23.04 -3.99
CA SER A 75 -3.75 21.88 -4.66
C SER A 75 -2.70 20.99 -5.29
N ALA A 76 -2.96 19.70 -5.29
CA ALA A 76 -2.20 18.68 -6.00
C ALA A 76 -3.13 17.88 -6.90
N PHE A 77 -2.74 17.71 -8.17
CA PHE A 77 -3.50 16.95 -9.15
C PHE A 77 -2.87 15.57 -9.34
N HIS A 78 -3.69 14.54 -9.26
CA HIS A 78 -3.31 13.15 -9.49
C HIS A 78 -4.06 12.60 -10.70
N ILE A 79 -3.32 12.10 -11.66
CA ILE A 79 -3.87 11.45 -12.86
C ILE A 79 -3.47 9.98 -12.89
N MET A 80 -4.33 9.14 -13.45
CA MET A 80 -4.04 7.74 -13.65
C MET A 80 -3.00 7.56 -14.75
N ASN A 81 -1.82 7.04 -14.40
CA ASN A 81 -0.73 6.76 -15.34
C ASN A 81 -0.33 5.27 -15.37
N TYR A 82 -1.10 4.42 -14.70
CA TYR A 82 -0.85 2.98 -14.60
C TYR A 82 -2.10 2.20 -14.97
N GLN A 83 -2.00 1.38 -16.03
CA GLN A 83 -3.08 0.53 -16.49
C GLN A 83 -2.51 -0.78 -16.99
N LYS A 84 -2.96 -1.91 -16.41
CA LYS A 84 -2.59 -3.25 -16.82
C LYS A 84 -3.81 -4.16 -16.91
N PHE A 85 -3.72 -5.18 -17.73
CA PHE A 85 -4.68 -6.26 -17.79
C PHE A 85 -3.97 -7.61 -17.63
N TYR A 86 -4.69 -8.58 -17.10
CA TYR A 86 -4.17 -9.94 -16.84
C TYR A 86 -4.95 -10.93 -17.65
N LYS A 87 -4.24 -11.83 -18.33
CA LYS A 87 -4.84 -12.91 -19.11
C LYS A 87 -4.17 -14.22 -18.77
N VAL A 88 -4.97 -15.30 -18.76
CA VAL A 88 -4.48 -16.68 -18.64
C VAL A 88 -5.14 -17.53 -19.70
N THR A 89 -4.38 -18.42 -20.33
CA THR A 89 -4.87 -19.39 -21.28
C THR A 89 -4.71 -20.80 -20.71
N ILE A 90 -5.78 -21.57 -20.73
CA ILE A 90 -5.78 -22.96 -20.28
C ILE A 90 -5.50 -23.84 -21.51
N SER A 91 -4.49 -24.70 -21.42
CA SER A 91 -4.18 -25.64 -22.52
C SER A 91 -5.18 -26.80 -22.57
N HIS A 92 -5.40 -27.35 -23.75
CA HIS A 92 -6.25 -28.53 -23.94
C HIS A 92 -5.82 -29.73 -23.06
N GLN A 93 -4.52 -29.88 -22.82
CA GLN A 93 -3.98 -30.96 -22.01
C GLN A 93 -4.36 -30.78 -20.54
N GLN A 94 -4.24 -29.56 -20.01
CA GLN A 94 -4.66 -29.22 -18.64
C GLN A 94 -6.16 -29.42 -18.44
N LEU A 95 -6.97 -29.05 -19.46
CA LEU A 95 -8.41 -29.24 -19.44
C LEU A 95 -8.77 -30.73 -19.44
N ARG A 96 -8.14 -31.56 -20.29
CA ARG A 96 -8.33 -33.01 -20.27
C ARG A 96 -7.97 -33.65 -18.94
N GLN A 97 -6.88 -33.25 -18.31
CA GLN A 97 -6.50 -33.74 -16.99
C GLN A 97 -7.51 -33.32 -15.90
N ALA A 98 -8.07 -32.12 -15.99
CA ALA A 98 -9.10 -31.66 -15.07
C ALA A 98 -10.39 -32.49 -15.16
N PHE A 99 -10.77 -32.97 -16.34
CA PHE A 99 -11.92 -33.86 -16.55
C PHE A 99 -11.76 -35.25 -15.93
N LEU A 100 -10.55 -35.65 -15.55
CA LEU A 100 -10.32 -36.96 -14.92
C LEU A 100 -10.76 -37.01 -13.45
N SER A 101 -11.06 -35.89 -12.82
CA SER A 101 -11.56 -35.85 -11.45
C SER A 101 -12.90 -35.12 -11.40
N TRP A 102 -13.78 -35.51 -10.46
CA TRP A 102 -15.12 -34.94 -10.32
C TRP A 102 -15.13 -33.43 -10.08
N SER A 103 -14.18 -32.92 -9.31
CA SER A 103 -14.04 -31.48 -9.00
C SER A 103 -12.97 -30.77 -9.83
N GLY A 104 -12.24 -31.50 -10.69
CA GLY A 104 -11.02 -31.01 -11.33
C GLY A 104 -11.21 -29.80 -12.22
N VAL A 105 -12.32 -29.71 -12.93
CA VAL A 105 -12.62 -28.56 -13.79
C VAL A 105 -12.90 -27.33 -12.96
N THR A 106 -13.73 -27.44 -11.93
CA THR A 106 -14.04 -26.34 -10.99
C THR A 106 -12.79 -25.88 -10.26
N ASP A 107 -11.97 -26.83 -9.80
CA ASP A 107 -10.70 -26.54 -9.13
C ASP A 107 -9.71 -25.80 -10.05
N LEU A 108 -9.60 -26.24 -11.32
CA LEU A 108 -8.75 -25.60 -12.31
C LEU A 108 -9.20 -24.16 -12.59
N ILE A 109 -10.49 -23.94 -12.81
CA ILE A 109 -11.06 -22.61 -13.05
C ILE A 109 -10.82 -21.71 -11.83
N THR A 110 -11.14 -22.18 -10.62
CA THR A 110 -10.97 -21.41 -9.39
C THR A 110 -9.50 -21.04 -9.16
N LYS A 111 -8.57 -21.98 -9.35
CA LYS A 111 -7.14 -21.71 -9.21
C LYS A 111 -6.62 -20.74 -10.27
N THR A 112 -7.14 -20.82 -11.49
CA THR A 112 -6.80 -19.89 -12.58
C THR A 112 -7.27 -18.47 -12.23
N ILE A 113 -8.50 -18.32 -11.76
CA ILE A 113 -9.04 -17.03 -11.31
C ILE A 113 -8.22 -16.49 -10.15
N ASN A 114 -7.92 -17.30 -9.13
CA ASN A 114 -7.11 -16.91 -8.00
C ASN A 114 -5.69 -16.48 -8.40
N SER A 115 -5.12 -17.11 -9.44
CA SER A 115 -3.80 -16.70 -9.95
C SER A 115 -3.83 -15.31 -10.60
N LEU A 116 -4.92 -14.95 -11.27
CA LEU A 116 -5.11 -13.60 -11.84
C LEU A 116 -5.19 -12.54 -10.74
N TYR A 117 -6.01 -12.79 -9.71
CA TYR A 117 -6.12 -11.87 -8.56
C TYR A 117 -4.80 -11.76 -7.78
N THR A 118 -4.11 -12.87 -7.57
CA THR A 118 -2.79 -12.87 -6.93
C THR A 118 -1.78 -12.07 -7.74
N GLY A 119 -1.76 -12.24 -9.07
CA GLY A 119 -0.90 -11.47 -9.97
C GLY A 119 -1.20 -9.97 -9.89
N ALA A 120 -2.48 -9.59 -9.90
CA ALA A 120 -2.91 -8.20 -9.79
C ALA A 120 -2.49 -7.58 -8.44
N ASN A 121 -2.76 -8.26 -7.33
CA ASN A 121 -2.39 -7.79 -5.99
C ASN A 121 -0.87 -7.68 -5.80
N TYR A 122 -0.11 -8.61 -6.39
CA TYR A 122 1.35 -8.57 -6.32
C TYR A 122 1.94 -7.42 -7.14
N ASP A 123 1.46 -7.21 -8.37
CA ASP A 123 1.87 -6.07 -9.19
C ASP A 123 1.55 -4.73 -8.51
N GLU A 124 0.37 -4.62 -7.92
CA GLU A 124 -0.03 -3.45 -7.17
C GLU A 124 0.90 -3.18 -5.99
N PHE A 125 1.26 -4.21 -5.22
CA PHE A 125 2.25 -4.12 -4.15
C PHE A 125 3.60 -3.60 -4.66
N LEU A 126 4.08 -4.12 -5.81
CA LEU A 126 5.34 -3.66 -6.40
C LEU A 126 5.29 -2.20 -6.84
N VAL A 127 4.18 -1.77 -7.45
CA VAL A 127 3.96 -0.37 -7.82
C VAL A 127 3.96 0.54 -6.60
N MET A 128 3.25 0.16 -5.54
CA MET A 128 3.21 0.95 -4.29
C MET A 128 4.60 1.05 -3.65
N LYS A 129 5.35 -0.05 -3.59
CA LYS A 129 6.77 -0.02 -3.16
C LYS A 129 7.61 0.93 -4.00
N TYR A 130 7.47 0.86 -5.32
CA TYR A 130 8.17 1.76 -6.24
C TYR A 130 7.82 3.22 -6.00
N MET A 131 6.54 3.54 -5.80
CA MET A 131 6.08 4.89 -5.50
C MET A 131 6.67 5.43 -4.20
N ILE A 132 6.70 4.61 -3.14
CA ILE A 132 7.33 4.99 -1.86
C ILE A 132 8.82 5.26 -2.07
N ALA A 133 9.55 4.33 -2.71
CA ALA A 133 10.98 4.48 -2.98
C ALA A 133 11.28 5.73 -3.83
N LYS A 134 10.47 5.97 -4.86
CA LYS A 134 10.60 7.17 -5.71
C LYS A 134 10.38 8.45 -4.93
N ASN A 135 9.38 8.53 -4.05
CA ASN A 135 9.13 9.70 -3.23
C ASN A 135 10.28 9.97 -2.24
N ILE A 136 10.93 8.94 -1.73
CA ILE A 136 12.14 9.08 -0.90
C ILE A 136 13.29 9.66 -1.73
N ILE A 137 13.55 9.11 -2.92
CA ILE A 137 14.63 9.55 -3.81
C ILE A 137 14.40 10.98 -4.28
N ASP A 138 13.16 11.33 -4.61
CA ASP A 138 12.78 12.68 -5.06
C ASP A 138 12.77 13.72 -3.92
N GLY A 139 13.12 13.32 -2.67
CA GLY A 139 13.16 14.21 -1.52
C GLY A 139 11.78 14.70 -1.06
N LYS A 140 10.71 13.99 -1.43
CA LYS A 140 9.32 14.34 -1.09
C LYS A 140 8.89 13.81 0.29
N MET A 141 9.77 13.12 0.99
CA MET A 141 9.55 12.67 2.36
C MET A 141 10.51 13.38 3.30
N TYR A 142 10.04 13.72 4.50
CA TYR A 142 10.88 14.38 5.50
C TYR A 142 11.89 13.39 6.10
N PRO A 143 13.20 13.60 5.89
CA PRO A 143 14.20 12.70 6.42
C PRO A 143 14.45 12.98 7.91
N VAL A 144 14.60 11.92 8.69
CA VAL A 144 15.00 12.00 10.09
C VAL A 144 16.28 11.21 10.29
N SER A 145 17.30 11.85 10.86
CA SER A 145 18.55 11.18 11.21
C SER A 145 18.34 10.27 12.42
N ILE A 146 18.75 9.02 12.28
CA ILE A 146 18.77 8.03 13.36
C ILE A 146 20.20 7.52 13.55
N PRO A 147 20.56 7.00 14.75
CA PRO A 147 21.82 6.29 14.95
C PRO A 147 21.98 5.10 14.02
N THR A 148 23.21 4.61 13.85
CA THR A 148 23.49 3.38 13.08
C THR A 148 22.63 2.23 13.60
N VAL A 149 22.05 1.47 12.68
CA VAL A 149 21.16 0.34 13.02
C VAL A 149 22.00 -0.84 13.51
N GLU A 150 22.19 -0.89 14.82
CA GLU A 150 22.92 -1.92 15.57
C GLU A 150 22.15 -2.21 16.87
N SER A 151 22.30 -3.41 17.44
CA SER A 151 21.63 -3.82 18.69
C SER A 151 21.81 -2.78 19.80
N ALA A 152 23.02 -2.23 19.96
CA ALA A 152 23.31 -1.22 21.01
C ALA A 152 22.51 0.07 20.89
N ASN A 153 22.10 0.44 19.67
CA ASN A 153 21.41 1.69 19.39
C ASN A 153 19.88 1.51 19.28
N MET A 154 19.36 0.29 19.35
CA MET A 154 17.97 -0.02 19.04
C MET A 154 17.00 0.75 19.94
N LYS A 155 17.27 0.85 21.23
CA LYS A 155 16.44 1.63 22.18
C LYS A 155 16.38 3.12 21.83
N ALA A 156 17.50 3.71 21.39
CA ALA A 156 17.54 5.11 20.97
C ALA A 156 16.73 5.33 19.67
N ILE A 157 16.82 4.40 18.72
CA ILE A 157 16.07 4.44 17.46
C ILE A 157 14.56 4.35 17.74
N VAL A 158 14.13 3.38 18.55
CA VAL A 158 12.72 3.21 18.93
C VAL A 158 12.20 4.42 19.70
N SER A 159 13.01 4.99 20.58
CA SER A 159 12.66 6.24 21.29
C SER A 159 12.45 7.40 20.31
N THR A 160 13.29 7.53 19.29
CA THR A 160 13.13 8.56 18.25
C THR A 160 11.85 8.35 17.45
N ILE A 161 11.55 7.12 17.01
CA ILE A 161 10.31 6.78 16.30
C ILE A 161 9.10 7.12 17.15
N LYS A 162 9.12 6.74 18.42
CA LYS A 162 8.04 7.02 19.37
C LYS A 162 7.86 8.52 19.62
N GLY A 163 8.95 9.26 19.70
CA GLY A 163 8.95 10.73 19.82
C GLY A 163 8.31 11.39 18.59
N ILE A 164 8.65 10.96 17.39
CA ILE A 164 8.01 11.45 16.15
C ILE A 164 6.52 11.14 16.15
N SER A 165 6.16 9.90 16.46
CA SER A 165 4.75 9.47 16.56
C SER A 165 3.94 10.34 17.53
N ASN A 166 4.52 10.71 18.67
CA ASN A 166 3.87 11.61 19.64
C ASN A 166 3.76 13.04 19.10
N ASN A 167 4.80 13.52 18.40
CA ASN A 167 4.81 14.87 17.84
C ASN A 167 3.79 15.04 16.71
N LEU A 168 3.47 13.97 15.96
CA LEU A 168 2.47 14.02 14.91
C LEU A 168 1.04 14.27 15.40
N GLU A 169 0.75 14.06 16.69
CA GLU A 169 -0.55 14.40 17.29
C GLU A 169 -0.76 15.91 17.49
N PHE A 170 0.32 16.69 17.48
CA PHE A 170 0.25 18.13 17.61
C PHE A 170 0.20 18.81 16.25
N MET A 171 -0.53 19.94 16.17
CA MET A 171 -0.59 20.77 14.99
C MET A 171 0.81 21.24 14.57
N SER A 172 1.23 20.88 13.36
CA SER A 172 2.54 21.24 12.81
C SER A 172 2.50 21.22 11.27
N ASP A 173 3.29 22.10 10.67
CA ASP A 173 3.56 22.11 9.22
C ASP A 173 4.80 21.28 8.84
N LYS A 174 5.50 20.75 9.86
CA LYS A 174 6.86 20.21 9.70
C LYS A 174 6.97 18.92 8.90
N TYR A 175 5.98 18.04 8.98
CA TYR A 175 6.08 16.68 8.42
C TYR A 175 5.23 16.46 7.18
N ASN A 176 4.68 17.49 6.58
CA ASN A 176 3.90 17.36 5.34
C ASN A 176 4.52 18.15 4.19
N LEU A 177 4.35 17.61 2.98
CA LEU A 177 4.90 18.22 1.76
C LEU A 177 4.20 19.54 1.40
N ALA A 178 2.93 19.68 1.74
CA ALA A 178 2.15 20.88 1.48
C ALA A 178 2.58 22.07 2.35
N GLY A 179 3.28 21.80 3.49
CA GLY A 179 3.66 22.83 4.47
C GLY A 179 2.45 23.55 5.06
N VAL A 180 1.38 22.80 5.31
CA VAL A 180 0.13 23.26 5.91
C VAL A 180 0.05 22.65 7.30
N HIS A 181 -0.48 23.40 8.29
CA HIS A 181 -0.64 22.88 9.64
C HIS A 181 -1.63 21.73 9.66
N THR A 182 -1.14 20.55 10.03
CA THR A 182 -1.93 19.32 10.16
C THR A 182 -1.55 18.57 11.43
N HIS A 183 -2.38 17.62 11.82
CA HIS A 183 -2.08 16.66 12.89
C HIS A 183 -2.55 15.27 12.45
N THR A 184 -1.99 14.22 13.05
CA THR A 184 -2.33 12.83 12.72
C THR A 184 -2.55 12.07 14.02
N LEU A 185 -3.76 11.58 14.23
CA LEU A 185 -4.11 10.81 15.42
C LEU A 185 -3.38 9.46 15.43
N LYS A 186 -3.19 8.85 16.61
CA LYS A 186 -2.47 7.57 16.75
C LYS A 186 -3.06 6.44 15.90
N ASN A 187 -4.37 6.37 15.79
CA ASN A 187 -5.08 5.36 15.01
C ASN A 187 -4.97 5.56 13.48
N GLU A 188 -4.46 6.71 13.05
CA GLU A 188 -4.23 7.05 11.64
C GLU A 188 -2.75 6.95 11.26
N GLN A 189 -1.88 6.65 12.22
CA GLN A 189 -0.45 6.51 11.99
C GLN A 189 -0.10 5.08 11.56
N TYR A 190 0.70 4.97 10.51
CA TYR A 190 1.23 3.70 10.02
C TYR A 190 2.74 3.74 10.01
N ILE A 191 3.36 2.63 10.35
CA ILE A 191 4.80 2.46 10.27
C ILE A 191 5.12 1.33 9.29
N LEU A 192 6.06 1.57 8.39
CA LEU A 192 6.58 0.55 7.47
C LEU A 192 8.01 0.22 7.92
N LEU A 193 8.19 -0.98 8.43
CA LEU A 193 9.49 -1.46 8.90
C LEU A 193 10.12 -2.45 7.91
N ASN A 194 11.43 -2.45 7.84
CA ASN A 194 12.16 -3.53 7.20
C ASN A 194 12.11 -4.77 8.10
N SER A 195 11.86 -5.95 7.53
CA SER A 195 11.68 -7.20 8.28
C SER A 195 12.87 -7.54 9.19
N ASN A 196 14.12 -7.25 8.75
CA ASN A 196 15.30 -7.50 9.58
C ASN A 196 15.40 -6.51 10.73
N PHE A 197 15.01 -5.25 10.50
CA PHE A 197 14.96 -4.23 11.53
C PHE A 197 13.90 -4.57 12.58
N ASP A 198 12.71 -4.97 12.13
CA ASP A 198 11.59 -5.39 12.98
C ASP A 198 11.98 -6.55 13.89
N ALA A 199 12.57 -7.61 13.32
CA ALA A 199 13.08 -8.75 14.10
C ALA A 199 14.14 -8.36 15.14
N THR A 200 15.05 -7.43 14.81
CA THR A 200 16.06 -6.96 15.76
C THR A 200 15.42 -6.10 16.86
N MET A 201 14.45 -5.28 16.51
CA MET A 201 13.71 -4.44 17.45
C MET A 201 12.94 -5.30 18.47
N ASP A 202 12.26 -6.35 18.01
CA ASP A 202 11.51 -7.25 18.89
C ASP A 202 12.41 -7.97 19.90
N VAL A 203 13.60 -8.37 19.49
CA VAL A 203 14.55 -9.09 20.37
C VAL A 203 15.25 -8.18 21.37
N GLU A 204 15.56 -6.94 20.97
CA GLU A 204 16.40 -6.03 21.79
C GLU A 204 15.60 -5.04 22.65
N VAL A 205 14.33 -4.80 22.33
CA VAL A 205 13.53 -3.75 22.98
C VAL A 205 12.28 -4.28 23.65
N LEU A 206 11.66 -5.33 23.10
CA LEU A 206 10.46 -5.98 23.60
C LEU A 206 10.78 -7.25 24.35
#